data_a602bac8cb36ec3752573b1508b0678b
#
_entry.id   a602bac8cb36ec3752573b1508b0678b
#
_cell.length_a   1.000
_cell.length_b   1.000
_cell.length_c   1.000
_cell.angle_alpha   90.00
_cell.angle_beta   90.00
_cell.angle_gamma   90.00
#
_symmetry.space_group_name_H-M   'P 1'
#
loop_
_entity.id
_entity.type
_entity.pdbx_description
1 polymer ?
#
loop_
_entity_poly.entity_id
_entity_poly.type
_entity_poly.pdbx_seq_one_letter_code
_entity_poly.pdbx_strand_id
1 'polypeptide(L)'
;MFGCGLRRAEIVSLKYEDWNCCERSFTFVGKGNKERKVFLPTDLNKVIDEWLYNRGLSEGVFFPRMRTGTNKTLFVFESMNPSSIYRILQQRCNDAGLGAVRPHDFRRTFATRMLEAGCDLFILQRSMGHSSVATTSRYDYRNEVSQEKFCRALRF
;
A
#
# COMPACT_ATOMS: atom_id res chain seq x y z
N MET A 1 1.03 -2.69 -0.31
CA MET A 1 1.23 -2.59 1.16
C MET A 1 2.38 -1.66 1.50
N PHE A 2 3.58 -1.97 1.09
CA PHE A 2 4.77 -1.18 1.39
C PHE A 2 4.70 0.25 0.83
N GLY A 3 4.32 0.43 -0.45
CA GLY A 3 4.30 1.75 -1.09
C GLY A 3 3.07 2.62 -0.79
N CYS A 4 1.92 2.02 -0.43
CA CYS A 4 0.66 2.76 -0.24
C CYS A 4 -0.02 2.45 1.09
N GLY A 5 0.60 1.71 1.98
CA GLY A 5 0.04 1.35 3.27
C GLY A 5 -1.29 0.56 3.22
N LEU A 6 -1.62 -0.10 2.12
CA LEU A 6 -2.87 -0.85 1.95
C LEU A 6 -2.94 -2.10 2.85
N ARG A 7 -4.14 -2.44 3.33
CA ARG A 7 -4.42 -3.72 3.99
C ARG A 7 -4.55 -4.83 2.96
N ARG A 8 -4.31 -6.09 3.36
CA ARG A 8 -4.49 -7.26 2.48
C ARG A 8 -5.88 -7.32 1.84
N ALA A 9 -6.91 -7.10 2.65
CA ALA A 9 -8.28 -7.08 2.16
C ALA A 9 -8.52 -5.95 1.15
N GLU A 10 -7.94 -4.78 1.37
CA GLU A 10 -8.04 -3.65 0.44
C GLU A 10 -7.36 -3.96 -0.89
N ILE A 11 -6.17 -4.59 -0.88
CA ILE A 11 -5.46 -4.95 -2.11
C ILE A 11 -6.30 -5.90 -2.98
N VAL A 12 -6.88 -6.93 -2.40
CA VAL A 12 -7.65 -7.93 -3.16
C VAL A 12 -9.01 -7.42 -3.60
N SER A 13 -9.52 -6.34 -2.98
CA SER A 13 -10.79 -5.70 -3.36
C SER A 13 -10.62 -4.55 -4.36
N LEU A 14 -9.38 -4.09 -4.62
CA LEU A 14 -9.16 -3.04 -5.62
C LEU A 14 -9.68 -3.47 -6.98
N LYS A 15 -10.35 -2.54 -7.66
CA LYS A 15 -10.83 -2.69 -9.02
C LYS A 15 -10.07 -1.82 -9.99
N TYR A 16 -10.15 -2.13 -11.28
CA TYR A 16 -9.55 -1.30 -12.31
C TYR A 16 -10.18 0.10 -12.34
N GLU A 17 -11.47 0.20 -12.05
CA GLU A 17 -12.24 1.44 -11.99
C GLU A 17 -11.81 2.35 -10.82
N ASP A 18 -11.18 1.79 -9.79
CA ASP A 18 -10.59 2.55 -8.68
C ASP A 18 -9.29 3.27 -9.06
N TRP A 19 -8.69 2.91 -10.22
CA TRP A 19 -7.41 3.41 -10.68
C TRP A 19 -7.55 4.69 -11.50
N ASN A 20 -6.82 5.74 -11.10
CA ASN A 20 -6.64 6.95 -11.88
C ASN A 20 -5.21 6.99 -12.43
N CYS A 21 -5.06 6.79 -13.74
CA CYS A 21 -3.76 6.75 -14.40
C CYS A 21 -3.06 8.12 -14.44
N CYS A 22 -3.82 9.22 -14.53
CA CYS A 22 -3.25 10.57 -14.59
C CYS A 22 -2.66 10.99 -13.24
N GLU A 23 -3.36 10.67 -12.15
CA GLU A 23 -2.94 11.02 -10.81
C GLU A 23 -2.07 9.94 -10.13
N ARG A 24 -1.93 8.79 -10.78
CA ARG A 24 -1.24 7.62 -10.21
C ARG A 24 -1.77 7.26 -8.82
N SER A 25 -3.10 7.14 -8.72
CA SER A 25 -3.80 6.96 -7.46
C SER A 25 -4.90 5.92 -7.55
N PHE A 26 -5.26 5.35 -6.39
CA PHE A 26 -6.47 4.55 -6.22
C PHE A 26 -7.45 5.30 -5.33
N THR A 27 -8.72 5.30 -5.71
CA THR A 27 -9.81 5.78 -4.88
C THR A 27 -10.77 4.62 -4.64
N PHE A 28 -10.95 4.21 -3.40
CA PHE A 28 -11.75 3.04 -3.04
C PHE A 28 -12.42 3.21 -1.67
N VAL A 29 -13.47 2.42 -1.44
CA VAL A 29 -14.17 2.41 -0.15
C VAL A 29 -13.45 1.46 0.81
N GLY A 30 -12.95 2.00 1.90
CA GLY A 30 -12.27 1.27 2.95
C GLY A 30 -13.18 0.77 4.07
N LYS A 31 -12.59 0.31 5.17
CA LYS A 31 -13.33 -0.11 6.37
C LYS A 31 -14.20 1.02 6.91
N GLY A 32 -15.47 0.72 7.22
CA GLY A 32 -16.45 1.69 7.72
C GLY A 32 -17.11 2.53 6.64
N ASN A 33 -17.12 2.05 5.39
CA ASN A 33 -17.75 2.70 4.24
C ASN A 33 -17.20 4.12 3.97
N LYS A 34 -15.94 4.36 4.30
CA LYS A 34 -15.26 5.65 4.06
C LYS A 34 -14.41 5.56 2.79
N GLU A 35 -14.67 6.48 1.87
CA GLU A 35 -13.82 6.65 0.71
C GLU A 35 -12.40 7.07 1.12
N ARG A 36 -11.41 6.49 0.44
CA ARG A 36 -10.02 6.79 0.66
C ARG A 36 -9.25 6.80 -0.65
N LYS A 37 -8.45 7.84 -0.82
CA LYS A 37 -7.52 7.97 -1.93
C LYS A 37 -6.09 7.69 -1.45
N VAL A 38 -5.36 6.90 -2.21
CA VAL A 38 -3.95 6.60 -1.98
C VAL A 38 -3.16 6.83 -3.26
N PHE A 39 -1.99 7.46 -3.13
CA PHE A 39 -1.10 7.76 -4.25
C PHE A 39 0.02 6.73 -4.34
N LEU A 40 0.43 6.43 -5.56
CA LEU A 40 1.60 5.59 -5.80
C LEU A 40 2.88 6.40 -5.61
N PRO A 41 3.89 5.83 -4.92
CA PRO A 41 5.25 6.34 -5.03
C PRO A 41 5.75 6.26 -6.48
N THR A 42 6.54 7.26 -6.88
CA THR A 42 7.04 7.38 -8.25
C THR A 42 7.80 6.13 -8.72
N ASP A 43 8.54 5.49 -7.82
CA ASP A 43 9.31 4.27 -8.09
C ASP A 43 8.43 3.08 -8.51
N LEU A 44 7.14 3.10 -8.16
CA LEU A 44 6.19 2.06 -8.54
C LEU A 44 5.50 2.30 -9.90
N ASN A 45 5.70 3.44 -10.52
CA ASN A 45 5.00 3.78 -11.78
C ASN A 45 5.31 2.75 -12.87
N LYS A 46 6.58 2.44 -13.11
CA LYS A 46 6.98 1.45 -14.12
C LYS A 46 6.40 0.06 -13.83
N VAL A 47 6.39 -0.34 -12.57
CA VAL A 47 5.87 -1.66 -12.14
C VAL A 47 4.37 -1.75 -12.39
N ILE A 48 3.61 -0.69 -12.14
CA ILE A 48 2.18 -0.65 -12.40
C ILE A 48 1.88 -0.59 -13.91
N ASP A 49 2.66 0.16 -14.68
CA ASP A 49 2.50 0.22 -16.13
C ASP A 49 2.76 -1.15 -16.77
N GLU A 50 3.81 -1.85 -16.36
CA GLU A 50 4.11 -3.22 -16.77
C GLU A 50 3.01 -4.20 -16.34
N TRP A 51 2.52 -4.06 -15.11
CA TRP A 51 1.39 -4.84 -14.63
C TRP A 51 0.15 -4.63 -15.50
N LEU A 52 -0.23 -3.40 -15.80
CA LEU A 52 -1.39 -3.06 -16.62
C LEU A 52 -1.23 -3.55 -18.07
N TYR A 53 -0.02 -3.47 -18.61
CA TYR A 53 0.29 -4.03 -19.94
C TYR A 53 0.00 -5.53 -20.00
N ASN A 54 0.43 -6.28 -18.99
CA ASN A 54 0.23 -7.74 -18.93
C ASN A 54 -1.20 -8.14 -18.55
N ARG A 55 -1.83 -7.41 -17.64
CA ARG A 55 -3.20 -7.66 -17.19
C ARG A 55 -4.24 -7.32 -18.25
N GLY A 56 -3.97 -6.31 -19.04
CA GLY A 56 -4.96 -5.66 -19.89
C GLY A 56 -5.81 -4.65 -19.12
N LEU A 57 -6.63 -3.90 -19.87
CA LEU A 57 -7.44 -2.78 -19.37
C LEU A 57 -8.90 -3.17 -19.08
N SER A 58 -9.18 -4.45 -18.94
CA SER A 58 -10.53 -4.94 -18.64
C SER A 58 -10.98 -4.50 -17.24
N GLU A 59 -12.28 -4.20 -17.12
CA GLU A 59 -12.93 -3.91 -15.85
C GLU A 59 -12.79 -5.04 -14.82
N GLY A 60 -13.13 -4.76 -13.57
CA GLY A 60 -13.11 -5.72 -12.48
C GLY A 60 -11.83 -5.69 -11.64
N VAL A 61 -11.49 -6.78 -10.98
CA VAL A 61 -10.42 -6.81 -9.99
C VAL A 61 -9.08 -6.34 -10.56
N PHE A 62 -8.41 -5.43 -9.85
CA PHE A 62 -7.11 -4.88 -10.27
C PHE A 62 -6.02 -5.94 -10.24
N PHE A 63 -6.01 -6.80 -9.22
CA PHE A 63 -5.11 -7.93 -9.09
C PHE A 63 -5.87 -9.26 -9.21
N PRO A 64 -6.15 -9.74 -10.44
CA PRO A 64 -6.85 -11.01 -10.66
C PRO A 64 -6.04 -12.21 -10.19
N ARG A 65 -6.73 -13.31 -9.97
CA ARG A 65 -6.08 -14.59 -9.74
C ARG A 65 -5.33 -15.03 -11.00
N MET A 66 -4.16 -15.64 -10.77
CA MET A 66 -3.40 -16.25 -11.84
C MET A 66 -3.53 -17.78 -11.75
N ARG A 67 -3.90 -18.41 -12.85
CA ARG A 67 -3.80 -19.87 -13.02
C ARG A 67 -2.62 -20.16 -13.94
N THR A 68 -1.66 -20.88 -13.44
CA THR A 68 -0.55 -21.38 -14.25
C THR A 68 -0.94 -22.75 -14.81
N GLY A 69 -1.15 -22.82 -16.12
CA GLY A 69 -1.30 -24.07 -16.85
C GLY A 69 0.06 -24.54 -17.35
N THR A 70 0.09 -25.70 -18.02
CA THR A 70 1.32 -26.32 -18.53
C THR A 70 2.10 -25.42 -19.51
N ASN A 71 1.43 -24.48 -20.22
CA ASN A 71 2.10 -23.62 -21.21
C ASN A 71 1.64 -22.15 -21.20
N LYS A 72 0.71 -21.73 -20.36
CA LYS A 72 0.22 -20.34 -20.30
C LYS A 72 -0.23 -19.97 -18.89
N THR A 73 0.10 -18.75 -18.49
CA THR A 73 -0.51 -18.10 -17.34
C THR A 73 -1.78 -17.39 -17.79
N LEU A 74 -2.91 -17.74 -17.18
CA LEU A 74 -4.20 -17.13 -17.47
C LEU A 74 -4.63 -16.25 -16.28
N PHE A 75 -5.10 -15.05 -16.57
CA PHE A 75 -5.77 -14.21 -15.57
C PHE A 75 -7.23 -14.65 -15.45
N VAL A 76 -7.63 -14.95 -14.23
CA VAL A 76 -9.02 -15.18 -13.86
C VAL A 76 -9.47 -13.95 -13.09
N PHE A 77 -10.35 -13.13 -13.68
CA PHE A 77 -10.81 -11.86 -13.13
C PHE A 77 -11.74 -12.04 -11.91
N GLU A 78 -11.31 -12.85 -10.97
CA GLU A 78 -11.90 -13.06 -9.67
C GLU A 78 -10.96 -12.54 -8.58
N SER A 79 -11.54 -12.05 -7.49
CA SER A 79 -10.77 -11.59 -6.34
C SER A 79 -9.99 -12.75 -5.70
N MET A 80 -8.74 -12.48 -5.35
CA MET A 80 -7.92 -13.40 -4.57
C MET A 80 -8.40 -13.47 -3.12
N ASN A 81 -8.17 -14.61 -2.47
CA ASN A 81 -8.27 -14.65 -1.01
C ASN A 81 -7.18 -13.78 -0.38
N PRO A 82 -7.47 -12.94 0.63
CA PRO A 82 -6.46 -12.14 1.32
C PRO A 82 -5.27 -12.96 1.89
N SER A 83 -5.48 -14.25 2.19
CA SER A 83 -4.40 -15.16 2.58
C SER A 83 -3.40 -15.45 1.45
N SER A 84 -3.79 -15.26 0.19
CA SER A 84 -2.88 -15.41 -0.95
C SER A 84 -1.81 -14.32 -0.93
N ILE A 85 -2.16 -13.09 -0.54
CA ILE A 85 -1.20 -11.99 -0.35
C ILE A 85 -0.15 -12.37 0.71
N TYR A 86 -0.57 -12.99 1.82
CA TYR A 86 0.37 -13.46 2.83
C TYR A 86 1.34 -14.50 2.27
N ARG A 87 0.85 -15.50 1.53
CA ARG A 87 1.71 -16.54 0.92
C ARG A 87 2.70 -15.95 -0.09
N ILE A 88 2.24 -15.01 -0.93
CA ILE A 88 3.12 -14.31 -1.89
C ILE A 88 4.22 -13.56 -1.14
N LEU A 89 3.88 -12.82 -0.10
CA LEU A 89 4.85 -12.07 0.70
C LEU A 89 5.86 -12.99 1.37
N GLN A 90 5.40 -14.10 1.99
CA GLN A 90 6.31 -15.08 2.61
C GLN A 90 7.28 -15.66 1.58
N GLN A 91 6.78 -16.07 0.40
CA GLN A 91 7.63 -16.59 -0.65
C GLN A 91 8.69 -15.56 -1.07
N ARG A 92 8.30 -14.31 -1.33
CA ARG A 92 9.24 -13.25 -1.73
C ARG A 92 10.25 -12.91 -0.63
N CYS A 93 9.85 -12.94 0.63
CA CYS A 93 10.77 -12.75 1.74
C CYS A 93 11.78 -13.89 1.83
N ASN A 94 11.34 -15.13 1.66
CA ASN A 94 12.21 -16.29 1.64
C ASN A 94 13.19 -16.22 0.45
N ASP A 95 12.72 -15.91 -0.76
CA ASP A 95 13.56 -15.74 -1.97
C ASP A 95 14.63 -14.64 -1.76
N ALA A 96 14.33 -13.63 -0.96
CA ALA A 96 15.24 -12.53 -0.63
C ALA A 96 16.13 -12.81 0.61
N GLY A 97 16.06 -14.00 1.20
CA GLY A 97 16.80 -14.33 2.42
C GLY A 97 16.37 -13.56 3.67
N LEU A 98 15.17 -12.94 3.63
CA LEU A 98 14.59 -12.23 4.77
C LEU A 98 13.88 -13.24 5.66
N GLY A 99 13.97 -13.04 6.97
CA GLY A 99 13.20 -13.83 7.94
C GLY A 99 11.68 -13.68 7.79
N ALA A 100 10.92 -14.29 8.69
CA ALA A 100 9.46 -14.23 8.67
C ALA A 100 8.95 -12.79 8.84
N VAL A 101 8.49 -12.18 7.75
CA VAL A 101 7.92 -10.82 7.71
C VAL A 101 6.40 -10.91 7.59
N ARG A 102 5.68 -10.21 8.43
CA ARG A 102 4.21 -10.20 8.43
C ARG A 102 3.68 -9.06 7.54
N PRO A 103 2.50 -9.20 6.94
CA PRO A 103 1.88 -8.13 6.16
C PRO A 103 1.74 -6.81 6.91
N HIS A 104 1.56 -6.87 8.23
CA HIS A 104 1.47 -5.67 9.06
C HIS A 104 2.80 -4.91 9.16
N ASP A 105 3.93 -5.61 9.06
CA ASP A 105 5.26 -5.01 9.12
C ASP A 105 5.51 -4.12 7.89
N PHE A 106 5.01 -4.52 6.71
CA PHE A 106 5.05 -3.68 5.51
C PHE A 106 4.28 -2.37 5.68
N ARG A 107 3.11 -2.42 6.33
CA ARG A 107 2.35 -1.20 6.62
C ARG A 107 3.04 -0.34 7.68
N ARG A 108 3.65 -0.98 8.68
CA ARG A 108 4.45 -0.28 9.69
C ARG A 108 5.61 0.45 9.04
N THR A 109 6.34 -0.21 8.15
CA THR A 109 7.44 0.42 7.41
C THR A 109 6.96 1.59 6.55
N PHE A 110 5.80 1.46 5.87
CA PHE A 110 5.20 2.60 5.17
C PHE A 110 4.94 3.78 6.11
N ALA A 111 4.33 3.53 7.27
CA ALA A 111 4.04 4.58 8.24
C ALA A 111 5.30 5.27 8.74
N THR A 112 6.32 4.49 9.13
CA THR A 112 7.61 5.03 9.60
C THR A 112 8.28 5.88 8.53
N ARG A 113 8.36 5.38 7.29
CA ARG A 113 8.96 6.13 6.17
C ARG A 113 8.22 7.42 5.83
N MET A 114 6.89 7.43 5.92
CA MET A 114 6.10 8.65 5.72
C MET A 114 6.45 9.70 6.80
N LEU A 115 6.56 9.29 8.05
CA LEU A 115 6.91 10.19 9.16
C LEU A 115 8.37 10.67 9.05
N GLU A 116 9.29 9.80 8.67
CA GLU A 116 10.70 10.16 8.41
C GLU A 116 10.82 11.18 7.26
N ALA A 117 9.96 11.08 6.25
CA ALA A 117 9.87 12.04 5.16
C ALA A 117 9.19 13.38 5.57
N GLY A 118 8.81 13.54 6.84
CA GLY A 118 8.19 14.75 7.37
C GLY A 118 6.68 14.81 7.24
N CYS A 119 6.03 13.71 6.87
CA CYS A 119 4.58 13.66 6.77
C CYS A 119 3.93 13.96 8.14
N ASP A 120 2.87 14.75 8.11
CA ASP A 120 2.04 15.01 9.28
C ASP A 120 1.27 13.75 9.73
N LEU A 121 1.08 13.61 11.05
CA LEU A 121 0.43 12.45 11.64
C LEU A 121 -1.03 12.28 11.20
N PHE A 122 -1.77 13.38 10.98
CA PHE A 122 -3.14 13.34 10.50
C PHE A 122 -3.22 12.94 9.02
N ILE A 123 -2.26 13.41 8.20
CA ILE A 123 -2.13 12.99 6.80
C ILE A 123 -1.84 11.48 6.75
N LEU A 124 -0.90 10.99 7.58
CA LEU A 124 -0.61 9.57 7.68
C LEU A 124 -1.83 8.76 8.14
N GLN A 125 -2.54 9.23 9.16
CA GLN A 125 -3.78 8.59 9.63
C GLN A 125 -4.79 8.42 8.50
N ARG A 126 -5.04 9.47 7.71
CA ARG A 126 -5.95 9.44 6.56
C ARG A 126 -5.44 8.47 5.50
N SER A 127 -4.17 8.53 5.14
CA SER A 127 -3.53 7.64 4.17
C SER A 127 -3.62 6.17 4.56
N MET A 128 -3.51 5.84 5.84
CA MET A 128 -3.64 4.48 6.36
C MET A 128 -5.09 4.07 6.64
N GLY A 129 -6.05 4.99 6.62
CA GLY A 129 -7.45 4.73 6.97
C GLY A 129 -7.59 4.22 8.41
N HIS A 130 -6.92 4.87 9.35
CA HIS A 130 -7.10 4.63 10.77
C HIS A 130 -8.23 5.50 11.31
N SER A 131 -9.14 4.90 12.05
CA SER A 131 -10.26 5.61 12.68
C SER A 131 -9.81 6.50 13.85
N SER A 132 -8.65 6.20 14.45
CA SER A 132 -8.10 6.94 15.58
C SER A 132 -6.64 7.31 15.34
N VAL A 133 -6.27 8.54 15.72
CA VAL A 133 -4.88 9.02 15.70
C VAL A 133 -4.01 8.18 16.64
N ALA A 134 -4.53 7.72 17.78
CA ALA A 134 -3.81 6.87 18.71
C ALA A 134 -3.27 5.57 18.08
N THR A 135 -3.91 5.06 17.03
CA THR A 135 -3.39 3.91 16.27
C THR A 135 -2.19 4.31 15.43
N THR A 136 -2.15 5.53 14.93
CA THR A 136 -1.08 6.06 14.07
C THR A 136 0.10 6.55 14.89
N SER A 137 -0.12 7.14 16.06
CA SER A 137 0.93 7.65 16.95
C SER A 137 1.91 6.57 17.41
N ARG A 138 1.48 5.29 17.40
CA ARG A 138 2.38 4.15 17.68
C ARG A 138 3.54 4.00 16.69
N TYR A 139 3.46 4.64 15.55
CA TYR A 139 4.52 4.67 14.53
C TYR A 139 5.39 5.91 14.61
N ASP A 140 5.05 6.87 15.47
CA ASP A 140 5.80 8.10 15.65
C ASP A 140 6.90 7.89 16.69
N TYR A 141 8.11 7.68 16.20
CA TYR A 141 9.32 7.54 17.01
C TYR A 141 10.18 8.81 16.97
N ARG A 142 9.62 9.93 16.50
CA ARG A 142 10.32 11.21 16.49
C ARG A 142 10.55 11.65 17.94
N ASN A 143 11.79 11.96 18.25
CA ASN A 143 12.27 12.30 19.57
C ASN A 143 12.48 13.82 19.72
N GLU A 144 13.05 14.25 20.85
CA GLU A 144 13.38 15.65 21.15
C GLU A 144 14.27 16.31 20.08
N VAL A 145 15.16 15.56 19.42
CA VAL A 145 16.00 16.06 18.32
C VAL A 145 15.15 16.55 17.15
N SER A 146 14.06 15.86 16.84
CA SER A 146 13.10 16.30 15.82
C SER A 146 12.38 17.57 16.26
N GLN A 147 11.99 17.67 17.52
CA GLN A 147 11.36 18.85 18.09
C GLN A 147 12.30 20.06 18.01
N GLU A 148 13.55 19.90 18.41
CA GLU A 148 14.57 20.94 18.32
C GLU A 148 14.75 21.45 16.89
N LYS A 149 14.86 20.52 15.91
CA LYS A 149 14.98 20.88 14.50
C LYS A 149 13.82 21.75 14.01
N PHE A 150 12.59 21.40 14.36
CA PHE A 150 11.41 22.16 13.96
C PHE A 150 11.36 23.53 14.65
N CYS A 151 11.65 23.59 15.95
CA CYS A 151 11.70 24.87 16.67
C CYS A 151 12.76 25.84 16.10
N ARG A 152 13.95 25.33 15.76
CA ARG A 152 15.02 26.13 15.15
C ARG A 152 14.73 26.56 13.70
N ALA A 153 13.80 25.93 13.02
CA ALA A 153 13.38 26.29 11.67
C ALA A 153 12.34 27.43 11.64
N LEU A 154 11.73 27.78 12.78
CA LEU A 154 10.78 28.88 12.85
C LEU A 154 11.47 30.22 12.55
N ARG A 155 10.82 31.06 11.76
CA ARG A 155 11.20 32.43 11.44
C ARG A 155 10.09 33.35 11.92
N PHE A 156 10.42 34.40 12.66
CA PHE A 156 9.52 35.43 13.15
C PHE A 156 9.89 36.77 12.55
#